data_3558e7c62eb604d21bbd47aac3ad6017
#
_entry.id   3558e7c62eb604d21bbd47aac3ad6017
#
_cell.length_a   1.000
_cell.length_b   1.000
_cell.length_c   1.000
_cell.angle_alpha   90.00
_cell.angle_beta   90.00
_cell.angle_gamma   90.00
#
_symmetry.space_group_name_H-M   'P 1'
#
loop_
_entity.id
_entity.type
_entity.pdbx_description
1 polymer ?
#
loop_
_entity_poly.entity_id
_entity_poly.type
_entity_poly.pdbx_seq_one_letter_code
_entity_poly.pdbx_strand_id
1 'polypeptide(L)'
;MSSKINLYRVVPVLMSFFVMSFVDLVGIGVDRVSLDMDLSPTVAQLIPSAAFLWFFLLSVPFGVLQSRLGKRFMLNTGMLVTALGLIVPFFFYSFAMVLIGFALLGIGNTIVQVSANPLLVDVVPGNRASSFLSFSQFIKSIGSMLGAPLAAVFASWFGDWKVLFLVFGIVSVITVVWLGSVGIDETREEEIKASFGSAFKLLGNKFVLLMVLAIFVVVGVDVGFNSNSGQFFINSFGLEQTAAESGRSVYFFGKMLGTFGGALLLTRVASRKFYIWTTILGILCFIAILILRSEAAAWVLTFFIGLTIANIFPLVFSIAVEEYPGRKNEISGLMMMAISGGAVIPLLMGWITDIFTNLIGMSVLLVCMFYLLAAAVFSARFHQKRS
;
A
#
# COMPACT_ATOMS: atom_id res chain seq x y z
N MET A 1 6.14 30.29 19.71
CA MET A 1 7.50 30.16 19.11
C MET A 1 7.42 29.16 17.99
N SER A 2 7.67 29.56 16.73
CA SER A 2 7.73 28.64 15.60
C SER A 2 9.00 27.78 15.77
N SER A 3 8.84 26.53 16.23
CA SER A 3 9.97 25.60 16.29
C SER A 3 10.47 25.37 14.86
N LYS A 4 11.72 25.75 14.59
CA LYS A 4 12.36 25.53 13.29
C LYS A 4 12.39 24.03 13.01
N ILE A 5 11.96 23.63 11.82
CA ILE A 5 12.03 22.24 11.37
C ILE A 5 13.50 21.85 11.24
N ASN A 6 13.91 20.79 11.93
CA ASN A 6 15.25 20.24 11.79
C ASN A 6 15.27 19.23 10.64
N LEU A 7 15.59 19.70 9.43
CA LEU A 7 15.66 18.87 8.23
C LEU A 7 16.61 17.67 8.37
N TYR A 8 17.68 17.81 9.16
CA TYR A 8 18.61 16.71 9.41
C TYR A 8 17.94 15.51 10.09
N ARG A 9 16.93 15.76 10.96
CA ARG A 9 16.14 14.71 11.61
C ARG A 9 14.96 14.23 10.75
N VAL A 10 14.34 15.12 9.99
CA VAL A 10 13.11 14.84 9.23
C VAL A 10 13.39 14.07 7.94
N VAL A 11 14.43 14.45 7.19
CA VAL A 11 14.69 13.86 5.86
C VAL A 11 14.94 12.34 5.91
N PRO A 12 15.78 11.77 6.82
CA PRO A 12 15.97 10.32 6.87
C PRO A 12 14.69 9.56 7.29
N VAL A 13 13.81 10.18 8.10
CA VAL A 13 12.50 9.59 8.39
C VAL A 13 11.60 9.63 7.15
N LEU A 14 11.63 10.70 6.36
CA LEU A 14 10.89 10.77 5.09
C LEU A 14 11.42 9.75 4.08
N MET A 15 12.73 9.48 4.05
CA MET A 15 13.30 8.43 3.20
C MET A 15 12.80 7.03 3.56
N SER A 16 12.42 6.77 4.80
CA SER A 16 11.78 5.49 5.14
C SER A 16 10.44 5.26 4.44
N PHE A 17 9.72 6.34 4.08
CA PHE A 17 8.49 6.23 3.27
C PHE A 17 8.80 5.91 1.80
N PHE A 18 9.95 6.34 1.30
CA PHE A 18 10.43 5.86 0.00
C PHE A 18 10.73 4.36 0.05
N VAL A 19 11.43 3.88 1.11
CA VAL A 19 11.66 2.45 1.33
C VAL A 19 10.34 1.69 1.52
N MET A 20 9.35 2.28 2.20
CA MET A 20 8.01 1.70 2.36
C MET A 20 7.33 1.40 1.02
N SER A 21 7.63 2.17 -0.04
CA SER A 21 7.07 1.95 -1.38
C SER A 21 7.56 0.67 -2.05
N PHE A 22 8.65 0.06 -1.57
CA PHE A 22 9.26 -1.10 -2.22
C PHE A 22 8.36 -2.34 -2.17
N VAL A 23 7.39 -2.39 -1.26
CA VAL A 23 6.36 -3.45 -1.28
C VAL A 23 5.50 -3.41 -2.54
N ASP A 24 5.36 -2.26 -3.19
CA ASP A 24 4.60 -2.10 -4.41
C ASP A 24 5.30 -2.72 -5.63
N LEU A 25 6.58 -3.17 -5.50
CA LEU A 25 7.29 -3.98 -6.48
C LEU A 25 6.65 -5.37 -6.71
N VAL A 26 5.70 -5.78 -5.87
CA VAL A 26 4.94 -7.03 -6.09
C VAL A 26 4.36 -7.10 -7.50
N GLY A 27 3.90 -5.99 -8.07
CA GLY A 27 3.36 -5.97 -9.42
C GLY A 27 4.40 -6.30 -10.49
N ILE A 28 5.61 -5.72 -10.40
CA ILE A 28 6.73 -6.04 -11.31
C ILE A 28 7.20 -7.47 -11.06
N GLY A 29 7.26 -7.88 -9.79
CA GLY A 29 7.58 -9.25 -9.40
C GLY A 29 6.63 -10.26 -10.05
N VAL A 30 5.31 -10.01 -10.01
CA VAL A 30 4.32 -10.86 -10.66
C VAL A 30 4.59 -10.97 -12.17
N ASP A 31 4.73 -9.84 -12.88
CA ASP A 31 4.88 -9.89 -14.34
C ASP A 31 6.19 -10.50 -14.79
N ARG A 32 7.30 -10.07 -14.21
CA ARG A 32 8.63 -10.52 -14.65
C ARG A 32 8.90 -11.96 -14.25
N VAL A 33 8.59 -12.32 -13.01
CA VAL A 33 8.81 -13.70 -12.54
C VAL A 33 7.87 -14.69 -13.24
N SER A 34 6.62 -14.27 -13.55
CA SER A 34 5.71 -15.11 -14.34
C SER A 34 6.25 -15.40 -15.72
N LEU A 35 6.82 -14.38 -16.38
CA LEU A 35 7.43 -14.53 -17.69
C LEU A 35 8.69 -15.40 -17.64
N ASP A 36 9.59 -15.13 -16.67
CA ASP A 36 10.87 -15.82 -16.55
C ASP A 36 10.72 -17.31 -16.17
N MET A 37 9.63 -17.68 -15.46
CA MET A 37 9.42 -19.01 -14.89
C MET A 37 8.16 -19.71 -15.41
N ASP A 38 7.47 -19.13 -16.41
CA ASP A 38 6.23 -19.67 -17.02
C ASP A 38 5.16 -20.04 -15.98
N LEU A 39 4.86 -19.09 -15.07
CA LEU A 39 3.93 -19.32 -13.97
C LEU A 39 2.47 -19.10 -14.39
N SER A 40 1.58 -19.95 -13.87
CA SER A 40 0.16 -19.69 -13.99
C SER A 40 -0.26 -18.42 -13.22
N PRO A 41 -1.36 -17.75 -13.61
CA PRO A 41 -1.90 -16.58 -12.92
C PRO A 41 -2.07 -16.78 -11.40
N THR A 42 -2.60 -17.92 -10.95
CA THR A 42 -2.74 -18.23 -9.52
C THR A 42 -1.38 -18.29 -8.80
N VAL A 43 -0.43 -19.01 -9.39
CA VAL A 43 0.91 -19.18 -8.80
C VAL A 43 1.65 -17.85 -8.73
N ALA A 44 1.54 -17.03 -9.76
CA ALA A 44 2.15 -15.70 -9.77
C ALA A 44 1.62 -14.79 -8.64
N GLN A 45 0.33 -14.88 -8.31
CA GLN A 45 -0.27 -14.09 -7.22
C GLN A 45 0.12 -14.58 -5.81
N LEU A 46 0.88 -15.67 -5.68
CA LEU A 46 1.54 -16.00 -4.41
C LEU A 46 2.60 -14.95 -4.02
N ILE A 47 3.14 -14.18 -4.97
CA ILE A 47 4.11 -13.12 -4.70
C ILE A 47 3.50 -12.00 -3.82
N PRO A 48 2.40 -11.33 -4.20
CA PRO A 48 1.75 -10.38 -3.30
C PRO A 48 1.21 -11.05 -2.04
N SER A 49 0.73 -12.30 -2.12
CA SER A 49 0.30 -13.03 -0.93
C SER A 49 1.43 -13.22 0.07
N ALA A 50 2.63 -13.59 -0.38
CA ALA A 50 3.81 -13.71 0.47
C ALA A 50 4.20 -12.38 1.14
N ALA A 51 4.01 -11.25 0.45
CA ALA A 51 4.31 -9.93 1.02
C ALA A 51 3.23 -9.45 2.01
N PHE A 52 1.95 -9.53 1.65
CA PHE A 52 0.88 -8.87 2.42
C PHE A 52 0.28 -9.70 3.56
N LEU A 53 0.52 -11.02 3.61
CA LEU A 53 0.06 -11.89 4.70
C LEU A 53 0.60 -11.45 6.08
N TRP A 54 1.82 -10.95 6.12
CA TRP A 54 2.48 -10.57 7.36
C TRP A 54 1.84 -9.38 8.07
N PHE A 55 1.13 -8.53 7.35
CA PHE A 55 0.35 -7.47 7.97
C PHE A 55 -0.71 -8.03 8.92
N PHE A 56 -1.38 -9.12 8.54
CA PHE A 56 -2.34 -9.79 9.42
C PHE A 56 -1.67 -10.34 10.68
N LEU A 57 -0.54 -11.02 10.51
CA LEU A 57 0.10 -11.75 11.60
C LEU A 57 0.91 -10.84 12.54
N LEU A 58 1.55 -9.80 12.01
CA LEU A 58 2.63 -9.10 12.70
C LEU A 58 2.33 -7.63 13.04
N SER A 59 1.28 -6.99 12.49
CA SER A 59 1.02 -5.56 12.75
C SER A 59 0.84 -5.26 14.25
N VAL A 60 0.07 -6.06 14.96
CA VAL A 60 -0.15 -5.85 16.40
C VAL A 60 1.08 -6.24 17.24
N PRO A 61 1.73 -7.42 17.02
CA PRO A 61 3.00 -7.73 17.69
C PRO A 61 4.06 -6.64 17.52
N PHE A 62 4.24 -6.13 16.32
CA PHE A 62 5.22 -5.08 16.09
C PHE A 62 4.84 -3.73 16.70
N GLY A 63 3.54 -3.41 16.77
CA GLY A 63 3.07 -2.24 17.51
C GLY A 63 3.43 -2.30 18.99
N VAL A 64 3.24 -3.47 19.64
CA VAL A 64 3.63 -3.69 21.03
C VAL A 64 5.16 -3.67 21.19
N LEU A 65 5.88 -4.32 20.28
CA LEU A 65 7.34 -4.37 20.35
C LEU A 65 7.96 -2.96 20.16
N GLN A 66 7.37 -2.14 19.32
CA GLN A 66 7.77 -0.75 19.12
C GLN A 66 7.67 0.11 20.38
N SER A 67 6.61 -0.06 21.19
CA SER A 67 6.48 0.68 22.43
C SER A 67 7.60 0.37 23.45
N ARG A 68 8.20 -0.82 23.35
CA ARG A 68 9.29 -1.28 24.22
C ARG A 68 10.67 -0.94 23.68
N LEU A 69 10.92 -1.20 22.39
CA LEU A 69 12.25 -1.06 21.77
C LEU A 69 12.49 0.33 21.16
N GLY A 70 11.43 1.12 20.96
CA GLY A 70 11.48 2.44 20.33
C GLY A 70 11.19 2.41 18.84
N LYS A 71 10.64 3.53 18.35
CA LYS A 71 10.16 3.70 16.97
C LYS A 71 11.31 3.67 15.96
N ARG A 72 12.41 4.35 16.26
CA ARG A 72 13.61 4.43 15.40
C ARG A 72 14.30 3.08 15.25
N PHE A 73 14.46 2.35 16.36
CA PHE A 73 15.06 1.00 16.33
C PHE A 73 14.22 0.06 15.47
N MET A 74 12.91 0.04 15.68
CA MET A 74 11.99 -0.79 14.91
C MET A 74 12.00 -0.38 13.43
N LEU A 75 11.97 0.91 13.12
CA LEU A 75 12.02 1.42 11.74
C LEU A 75 13.29 0.97 11.02
N ASN A 76 14.46 1.09 11.65
CA ASN A 76 15.73 0.62 11.10
C ASN A 76 15.71 -0.91 10.88
N THR A 77 15.20 -1.67 11.85
CA THR A 77 15.07 -3.12 11.72
C THR A 77 14.16 -3.49 10.54
N GLY A 78 13.02 -2.81 10.38
CA GLY A 78 12.12 -3.03 9.26
C GLY A 78 12.77 -2.76 7.91
N MET A 79 13.52 -1.66 7.79
CA MET A 79 14.24 -1.34 6.56
C MET A 79 15.37 -2.33 6.25
N LEU A 80 16.07 -2.85 7.27
CA LEU A 80 17.08 -3.91 7.07
C LEU A 80 16.45 -5.23 6.59
N VAL A 81 15.32 -5.62 7.18
CA VAL A 81 14.59 -6.82 6.73
C VAL A 81 14.07 -6.62 5.30
N THR A 82 13.59 -5.42 4.96
CA THR A 82 13.21 -5.04 3.58
C THR A 82 14.40 -5.17 2.62
N ALA A 83 15.58 -4.68 3.00
CA ALA A 83 16.79 -4.79 2.19
C ALA A 83 17.16 -6.26 1.93
N LEU A 84 17.14 -7.10 2.97
CA LEU A 84 17.40 -8.54 2.83
C LEU A 84 16.38 -9.19 1.89
N GLY A 85 15.09 -8.84 2.02
CA GLY A 85 14.04 -9.35 1.15
C GLY A 85 14.24 -9.02 -0.32
N LEU A 86 14.82 -7.86 -0.63
CA LEU A 86 15.14 -7.46 -2.00
C LEU A 86 16.43 -8.11 -2.51
N ILE A 87 17.46 -8.22 -1.66
CA ILE A 87 18.76 -8.76 -2.06
C ILE A 87 18.71 -10.27 -2.32
N VAL A 88 17.92 -11.02 -1.55
CA VAL A 88 17.82 -12.49 -1.69
C VAL A 88 17.45 -12.94 -3.10
N PRO A 89 16.35 -12.48 -3.74
CA PRO A 89 16.00 -12.93 -5.08
C PRO A 89 16.95 -12.41 -6.17
N PHE A 90 17.76 -11.40 -5.90
CA PHE A 90 18.79 -10.97 -6.84
C PHE A 90 19.91 -12.00 -6.96
N PHE A 91 20.41 -12.53 -5.82
CA PHE A 91 21.52 -13.51 -5.82
C PHE A 91 21.06 -14.94 -6.03
N PHE A 92 19.86 -15.29 -5.55
CA PHE A 92 19.32 -16.65 -5.60
C PHE A 92 17.97 -16.63 -6.32
N TYR A 93 18.00 -16.64 -7.66
CA TYR A 93 16.79 -16.49 -8.47
C TYR A 93 16.12 -17.85 -8.71
N SER A 94 15.20 -18.20 -7.82
CA SER A 94 14.25 -19.30 -7.97
C SER A 94 12.89 -18.86 -7.39
N PHE A 95 11.80 -19.52 -7.78
CA PHE A 95 10.46 -19.13 -7.30
C PHE A 95 10.38 -19.17 -5.76
N ALA A 96 10.95 -20.20 -5.11
CA ALA A 96 10.99 -20.27 -3.66
C ALA A 96 11.75 -19.09 -3.02
N MET A 97 12.89 -18.68 -3.61
CA MET A 97 13.65 -17.55 -3.11
C MET A 97 12.99 -16.21 -3.38
N VAL A 98 12.24 -16.08 -4.49
CA VAL A 98 11.38 -14.93 -4.75
C VAL A 98 10.30 -14.83 -3.67
N LEU A 99 9.60 -15.91 -3.35
CA LEU A 99 8.58 -15.92 -2.28
C LEU A 99 9.20 -15.59 -0.91
N ILE A 100 10.35 -16.13 -0.58
CA ILE A 100 11.08 -15.80 0.66
C ILE A 100 11.47 -14.31 0.66
N GLY A 101 11.98 -13.80 -0.45
CA GLY A 101 12.33 -12.39 -0.60
C GLY A 101 11.13 -11.47 -0.39
N PHE A 102 10.00 -11.76 -1.02
CA PHE A 102 8.77 -10.99 -0.84
C PHE A 102 8.13 -11.18 0.54
N ALA A 103 8.30 -12.35 1.17
CA ALA A 103 7.91 -12.54 2.57
C ALA A 103 8.73 -11.65 3.52
N LEU A 104 10.06 -11.61 3.36
CA LEU A 104 10.92 -10.70 4.12
C LEU A 104 10.59 -9.23 3.84
N LEU A 105 10.36 -8.88 2.57
CA LEU A 105 9.90 -7.54 2.18
C LEU A 105 8.61 -7.17 2.91
N GLY A 106 7.65 -8.09 2.99
CA GLY A 106 6.38 -7.89 3.69
C GLY A 106 6.54 -7.74 5.20
N ILE A 107 7.37 -8.57 5.84
CA ILE A 107 7.72 -8.46 7.26
C ILE A 107 8.35 -7.09 7.54
N GLY A 108 9.37 -6.73 6.76
CA GLY A 108 10.06 -5.45 6.87
C GLY A 108 9.10 -4.28 6.68
N ASN A 109 8.26 -4.33 5.65
CA ASN A 109 7.29 -3.27 5.37
C ASN A 109 6.22 -3.14 6.46
N THR A 110 5.78 -4.24 7.08
CA THR A 110 4.87 -4.21 8.23
C THR A 110 5.51 -3.44 9.39
N ILE A 111 6.78 -3.70 9.70
CA ILE A 111 7.51 -2.97 10.75
C ILE A 111 7.64 -1.48 10.37
N VAL A 112 8.02 -1.18 9.12
CA VAL A 112 8.18 0.19 8.63
C VAL A 112 6.86 0.96 8.74
N GLN A 113 5.73 0.38 8.29
CA GLN A 113 4.43 1.05 8.35
C GLN A 113 3.95 1.35 9.77
N VAL A 114 4.19 0.44 10.71
CA VAL A 114 3.83 0.64 12.11
C VAL A 114 4.69 1.76 12.72
N SER A 115 5.96 1.89 12.32
CA SER A 115 6.95 2.72 13.02
C SER A 115 7.17 4.10 12.38
N ALA A 116 7.05 4.23 11.06
CA ALA A 116 7.41 5.45 10.34
C ALA A 116 6.48 6.63 10.64
N ASN A 117 5.16 6.40 10.67
CA ASN A 117 4.18 7.47 10.93
C ASN A 117 4.35 8.06 12.34
N PRO A 118 4.41 7.27 13.43
CA PRO A 118 4.65 7.82 14.76
C PRO A 118 6.00 8.53 14.90
N LEU A 119 7.08 7.98 14.29
CA LEU A 119 8.39 8.60 14.34
C LEU A 119 8.42 9.94 13.58
N LEU A 120 7.70 10.04 12.46
CA LEU A 120 7.60 11.30 11.72
C LEU A 120 6.91 12.39 12.57
N VAL A 121 5.87 12.03 13.32
CA VAL A 121 5.18 12.95 14.23
C VAL A 121 6.11 13.44 15.35
N ASP A 122 7.03 12.59 15.84
CA ASP A 122 8.00 12.98 16.88
C ASP A 122 9.04 14.01 16.39
N VAL A 123 9.40 13.99 15.11
CA VAL A 123 10.47 14.86 14.55
C VAL A 123 9.97 16.15 13.92
N VAL A 124 8.64 16.32 13.81
CA VAL A 124 8.03 17.52 13.23
C VAL A 124 7.21 18.31 14.26
N PRO A 125 7.05 19.63 14.12
CA PRO A 125 6.17 20.40 15.00
C PRO A 125 4.73 19.91 14.90
N GLY A 126 4.02 19.75 16.03
CA GLY A 126 2.67 19.18 16.09
C GLY A 126 1.66 19.86 15.17
N ASN A 127 1.74 21.20 14.99
CA ASN A 127 0.89 21.96 14.09
C ASN A 127 1.16 21.68 12.58
N ARG A 128 2.23 20.94 12.23
CA ARG A 128 2.61 20.56 10.87
C ARG A 128 2.59 19.05 10.63
N ALA A 129 2.29 18.25 11.66
CA ALA A 129 2.31 16.80 11.57
C ALA A 129 1.46 16.27 10.40
N SER A 130 0.22 16.75 10.24
CA SER A 130 -0.66 16.34 9.13
C SER A 130 -0.08 16.65 7.75
N SER A 131 0.56 17.83 7.59
CA SER A 131 1.19 18.21 6.32
C SER A 131 2.38 17.30 5.98
N PHE A 132 3.20 16.95 6.98
CA PHE A 132 4.33 16.06 6.77
C PHE A 132 3.91 14.61 6.54
N LEU A 133 2.84 14.13 7.20
CA LEU A 133 2.25 12.83 6.92
C LEU A 133 1.69 12.76 5.48
N SER A 134 1.05 13.81 4.99
CA SER A 134 0.62 13.87 3.58
C SER A 134 1.82 13.90 2.63
N PHE A 135 2.86 14.67 2.96
CA PHE A 135 4.07 14.73 2.16
C PHE A 135 4.84 13.39 2.14
N SER A 136 4.82 12.63 3.23
CA SER A 136 5.42 11.30 3.27
C SER A 136 4.73 10.30 2.34
N GLN A 137 3.39 10.37 2.22
CA GLN A 137 2.65 9.57 1.25
C GLN A 137 2.96 9.97 -0.20
N PHE A 138 3.22 11.25 -0.45
CA PHE A 138 3.70 11.71 -1.76
C PHE A 138 5.07 11.09 -2.10
N ILE A 139 6.02 11.08 -1.15
CA ILE A 139 7.34 10.42 -1.32
C ILE A 139 7.17 8.92 -1.57
N LYS A 140 6.28 8.24 -0.83
CA LYS A 140 5.95 6.84 -1.07
C LYS A 140 5.46 6.63 -2.51
N SER A 141 4.55 7.48 -2.99
CA SER A 141 3.99 7.37 -4.34
C SER A 141 5.04 7.55 -5.44
N ILE A 142 6.05 8.41 -5.23
CA ILE A 142 7.20 8.55 -6.14
C ILE A 142 7.94 7.22 -6.26
N GLY A 143 8.27 6.57 -5.13
CA GLY A 143 8.99 5.30 -5.14
C GLY A 143 8.20 4.19 -5.84
N SER A 144 6.89 4.10 -5.59
CA SER A 144 6.00 3.14 -6.29
C SER A 144 5.95 3.38 -7.80
N MET A 145 5.88 4.66 -8.22
CA MET A 145 5.86 5.05 -9.63
C MET A 145 7.16 4.70 -10.38
N LEU A 146 8.30 4.81 -9.70
CA LEU A 146 9.62 4.58 -10.30
C LEU A 146 9.93 3.10 -10.55
N GLY A 147 9.22 2.17 -9.93
CA GLY A 147 9.52 0.74 -10.00
C GLY A 147 9.58 0.22 -11.44
N ALA A 148 8.53 0.40 -12.24
CA ALA A 148 8.47 -0.11 -13.62
C ALA A 148 9.46 0.57 -14.56
N PRO A 149 9.61 1.91 -14.60
CA PRO A 149 10.63 2.56 -15.42
C PRO A 149 12.05 2.12 -15.08
N LEU A 150 12.38 2.00 -13.80
CA LEU A 150 13.73 1.58 -13.40
C LEU A 150 13.99 0.12 -13.75
N ALA A 151 13.00 -0.77 -13.62
CA ALA A 151 13.13 -2.15 -14.08
C ALA A 151 13.44 -2.23 -15.57
N ALA A 152 12.74 -1.43 -16.39
CA ALA A 152 12.98 -1.34 -17.83
C ALA A 152 14.38 -0.79 -18.16
N VAL A 153 14.80 0.28 -17.49
CA VAL A 153 16.12 0.89 -17.67
C VAL A 153 17.22 -0.10 -17.29
N PHE A 154 17.11 -0.78 -16.16
CA PHE A 154 18.12 -1.74 -15.73
C PHE A 154 18.16 -2.99 -16.63
N ALA A 155 17.01 -3.45 -17.11
CA ALA A 155 16.96 -4.50 -18.12
C ALA A 155 17.71 -4.09 -19.40
N SER A 156 17.55 -2.83 -19.86
CA SER A 156 18.22 -2.36 -21.06
C SER A 156 19.73 -2.10 -20.88
N TRP A 157 20.18 -1.61 -19.71
CA TRP A 157 21.57 -1.24 -19.46
C TRP A 157 22.43 -2.42 -19.00
N PHE A 158 21.87 -3.28 -18.17
CA PHE A 158 22.60 -4.39 -17.52
C PHE A 158 22.17 -5.77 -18.05
N GLY A 159 21.14 -5.83 -18.91
CA GLY A 159 20.57 -7.11 -19.39
C GLY A 159 19.77 -7.86 -18.31
N ASP A 160 19.56 -7.26 -17.13
CA ASP A 160 18.90 -7.91 -16.00
C ASP A 160 18.05 -6.91 -15.21
N TRP A 161 16.73 -7.10 -15.25
CA TRP A 161 15.77 -6.26 -14.51
C TRP A 161 15.91 -6.40 -12.99
N LYS A 162 16.44 -7.52 -12.49
CA LYS A 162 16.62 -7.80 -11.05
C LYS A 162 17.62 -6.86 -10.38
N VAL A 163 18.45 -6.14 -11.17
CA VAL A 163 19.30 -5.05 -10.65
C VAL A 163 18.48 -4.02 -9.87
N LEU A 164 17.19 -3.86 -10.21
CA LEU A 164 16.25 -3.04 -9.42
C LEU A 164 16.20 -3.47 -7.94
N PHE A 165 16.13 -4.76 -7.68
CA PHE A 165 16.12 -5.29 -6.31
C PHE A 165 17.40 -4.95 -5.55
N LEU A 166 18.55 -5.11 -6.20
CA LEU A 166 19.84 -4.75 -5.59
C LEU A 166 19.93 -3.25 -5.27
N VAL A 167 19.55 -2.38 -6.23
CA VAL A 167 19.59 -0.93 -6.05
C VAL A 167 18.66 -0.49 -4.93
N PHE A 168 17.44 -1.00 -4.88
CA PHE A 168 16.48 -0.66 -3.82
C PHE A 168 16.91 -1.24 -2.46
N GLY A 169 17.53 -2.41 -2.45
CA GLY A 169 18.15 -2.98 -1.26
C GLY A 169 19.27 -2.09 -0.71
N ILE A 170 20.15 -1.60 -1.59
CA ILE A 170 21.23 -0.65 -1.23
C ILE A 170 20.64 0.68 -0.70
N VAL A 171 19.62 1.24 -1.36
CA VAL A 171 18.93 2.46 -0.90
C VAL A 171 18.35 2.25 0.49
N SER A 172 17.77 1.09 0.76
CA SER A 172 17.27 0.75 2.09
C SER A 172 18.38 0.73 3.14
N VAL A 173 19.52 0.09 2.85
CA VAL A 173 20.69 0.05 3.76
C VAL A 173 21.26 1.47 4.00
N ILE A 174 21.39 2.27 2.95
CA ILE A 174 21.85 3.66 3.08
C ILE A 174 20.90 4.45 3.99
N THR A 175 19.60 4.27 3.84
CA THR A 175 18.59 4.93 4.69
C THR A 175 18.71 4.48 6.15
N VAL A 176 18.97 3.20 6.40
CA VAL A 176 19.21 2.67 7.75
C VAL A 176 20.43 3.33 8.40
N VAL A 177 21.55 3.39 7.67
CA VAL A 177 22.78 4.02 8.17
C VAL A 177 22.54 5.50 8.46
N TRP A 178 21.86 6.19 7.55
CA TRP A 178 21.52 7.61 7.71
C TRP A 178 20.62 7.85 8.92
N LEU A 179 19.48 7.14 9.01
CA LEU A 179 18.59 7.26 10.16
C LEU A 179 19.26 6.81 11.46
N GLY A 180 20.13 5.80 11.38
CA GLY A 180 20.95 5.31 12.50
C GLY A 180 21.96 6.34 13.02
N SER A 181 22.46 7.25 12.18
CA SER A 181 23.43 8.31 12.58
C SER A 181 22.78 9.54 13.22
N VAL A 182 21.45 9.68 13.13
CA VAL A 182 20.72 10.87 13.61
C VAL A 182 20.16 10.63 14.99
N GLY A 183 20.44 11.51 15.95
CA GLY A 183 19.82 11.50 17.29
C GLY A 183 18.38 12.00 17.21
N ILE A 184 17.41 11.15 17.53
CA ILE A 184 15.99 11.47 17.59
C ILE A 184 15.50 11.26 19.00
N ASP A 185 14.88 12.28 19.58
CA ASP A 185 14.21 12.20 20.88
C ASP A 185 12.79 11.64 20.62
N GLU A 186 12.58 10.38 20.97
CA GLU A 186 11.31 9.70 20.77
C GLU A 186 10.36 9.95 21.92
N THR A 187 9.11 10.31 21.62
CA THR A 187 8.05 10.33 22.62
C THR A 187 7.69 8.89 22.96
N ARG A 188 7.97 8.46 24.18
CA ARG A 188 7.50 7.15 24.66
C ARG A 188 6.00 7.25 24.93
N GLU A 189 5.23 6.51 24.17
CA GLU A 189 3.83 6.31 24.50
C GLU A 189 3.74 5.40 25.73
N GLU A 190 2.80 5.72 26.65
CA GLU A 190 2.46 4.78 27.74
C GLU A 190 2.12 3.42 27.14
N GLU A 191 2.52 2.33 27.79
CA GLU A 191 2.32 0.95 27.32
C GLU A 191 0.91 0.79 26.73
N ILE A 192 0.86 0.46 25.43
CA ILE A 192 -0.41 0.22 24.74
C ILE A 192 -1.06 -0.97 25.47
N LYS A 193 -2.02 -0.70 26.34
CA LYS A 193 -2.85 -1.72 26.98
C LYS A 193 -3.84 -2.39 26.00
N ALA A 194 -3.68 -2.16 24.69
CA ALA A 194 -4.47 -2.83 23.68
C ALA A 194 -4.12 -4.33 23.69
N SER A 195 -4.99 -5.12 24.29
CA SER A 195 -4.91 -6.58 24.21
C SER A 195 -5.48 -7.03 22.85
N PHE A 196 -4.86 -8.03 22.22
CA PHE A 196 -5.44 -8.72 21.07
C PHE A 196 -6.92 -9.05 21.28
N GLY A 197 -7.27 -9.57 22.47
CA GLY A 197 -8.63 -9.94 22.80
C GLY A 197 -9.61 -8.76 22.82
N SER A 198 -9.18 -7.56 23.24
CA SER A 198 -10.03 -6.36 23.24
C SER A 198 -10.25 -5.81 21.84
N ALA A 199 -9.23 -5.86 20.99
CA ALA A 199 -9.32 -5.45 19.59
C ALA A 199 -10.28 -6.38 18.81
N PHE A 200 -10.11 -7.69 18.91
CA PHE A 200 -11.01 -8.65 18.23
C PHE A 200 -12.46 -8.58 18.71
N LYS A 201 -12.72 -8.26 19.98
CA LYS A 201 -14.10 -8.02 20.46
C LYS A 201 -14.79 -6.86 19.75
N LEU A 202 -14.02 -5.86 19.25
CA LEU A 202 -14.59 -4.75 18.49
C LEU A 202 -15.15 -5.19 17.13
N LEU A 203 -14.69 -6.31 16.57
CA LEU A 203 -15.28 -6.87 15.35
C LEU A 203 -16.73 -7.33 15.53
N GLY A 204 -17.20 -7.52 16.77
CA GLY A 204 -18.63 -7.69 17.08
C GLY A 204 -19.47 -6.44 16.81
N ASN A 205 -18.85 -5.27 16.71
CA ASN A 205 -19.52 -4.03 16.30
C ASN A 205 -19.62 -3.97 14.77
N LYS A 206 -20.85 -3.92 14.23
CA LYS A 206 -21.11 -3.92 12.78
C LYS A 206 -20.40 -2.78 12.03
N PHE A 207 -20.31 -1.59 12.64
CA PHE A 207 -19.62 -0.46 12.01
C PHE A 207 -18.12 -0.73 11.91
N VAL A 208 -17.49 -1.16 13.00
CA VAL A 208 -16.05 -1.46 13.01
C VAL A 208 -15.73 -2.59 12.03
N LEU A 209 -16.51 -3.66 12.03
CA LEU A 209 -16.33 -4.78 11.10
C LEU A 209 -16.40 -4.32 9.63
N LEU A 210 -17.41 -3.52 9.29
CA LEU A 210 -17.55 -3.02 7.90
C LEU A 210 -16.38 -2.10 7.51
N MET A 211 -15.88 -1.27 8.43
CA MET A 211 -14.71 -0.40 8.14
C MET A 211 -13.42 -1.22 8.03
N VAL A 212 -13.20 -2.21 8.89
CA VAL A 212 -12.06 -3.13 8.80
C VAL A 212 -12.08 -3.89 7.47
N LEU A 213 -13.22 -4.44 7.08
CA LEU A 213 -13.38 -5.08 5.78
C LEU A 213 -13.23 -4.08 4.62
N ALA A 214 -13.59 -2.80 4.79
CA ALA A 214 -13.35 -1.80 3.76
C ALA A 214 -11.86 -1.52 3.55
N ILE A 215 -11.03 -1.52 4.62
CA ILE A 215 -9.57 -1.48 4.49
C ILE A 215 -9.04 -2.72 3.78
N PHE A 216 -9.49 -3.91 4.18
CA PHE A 216 -9.12 -5.17 3.54
C PHE A 216 -9.40 -5.14 2.03
N VAL A 217 -10.61 -4.70 1.66
CA VAL A 217 -11.03 -4.64 0.27
C VAL A 217 -10.29 -3.56 -0.52
N VAL A 218 -10.12 -2.35 0.02
CA VAL A 218 -9.43 -1.30 -0.74
C VAL A 218 -7.96 -1.60 -0.97
N VAL A 219 -7.27 -2.21 0.00
CA VAL A 219 -5.88 -2.66 -0.21
C VAL A 219 -5.84 -3.83 -1.19
N GLY A 220 -6.82 -4.72 -1.12
CA GLY A 220 -6.99 -5.77 -2.13
C GLY A 220 -7.18 -5.22 -3.54
N VAL A 221 -7.98 -4.15 -3.70
CA VAL A 221 -8.15 -3.47 -5.01
C VAL A 221 -6.84 -2.82 -5.47
N ASP A 222 -6.15 -2.14 -4.58
CA ASP A 222 -4.88 -1.46 -4.87
C ASP A 222 -3.80 -2.45 -5.34
N VAL A 223 -3.55 -3.48 -4.56
CA VAL A 223 -2.55 -4.51 -4.88
C VAL A 223 -2.99 -5.37 -6.06
N GLY A 224 -4.28 -5.71 -6.14
CA GLY A 224 -4.85 -6.48 -7.24
C GLY A 224 -4.72 -5.76 -8.58
N PHE A 225 -4.99 -4.46 -8.63
CA PHE A 225 -4.78 -3.67 -9.84
C PHE A 225 -3.30 -3.57 -10.18
N ASN A 226 -2.44 -3.27 -9.20
CA ASN A 226 -0.99 -3.20 -9.37
C ASN A 226 -0.42 -4.52 -9.94
N SER A 227 -0.81 -5.68 -9.40
CA SER A 227 -0.24 -6.98 -9.79
C SER A 227 -0.83 -7.57 -11.08
N ASN A 228 -2.00 -7.10 -11.53
CA ASN A 228 -2.67 -7.65 -12.72
C ASN A 228 -2.74 -6.68 -13.90
N SER A 229 -2.45 -5.39 -13.71
CA SER A 229 -2.57 -4.39 -14.77
C SER A 229 -1.64 -4.66 -15.96
N GLY A 230 -0.41 -5.11 -15.75
CA GLY A 230 0.50 -5.46 -16.83
C GLY A 230 -0.06 -6.58 -17.70
N GLN A 231 -0.48 -7.68 -17.09
CA GLN A 231 -1.12 -8.80 -17.81
C GLN A 231 -2.43 -8.40 -18.51
N PHE A 232 -3.19 -7.49 -17.89
CA PHE A 232 -4.38 -6.93 -18.53
C PHE A 232 -4.04 -6.19 -19.83
N PHE A 233 -3.01 -5.34 -19.84
CA PHE A 233 -2.58 -4.63 -21.03
C PHE A 233 -2.03 -5.57 -22.11
N ILE A 234 -1.24 -6.58 -21.72
CA ILE A 234 -0.73 -7.59 -22.66
C ILE A 234 -1.89 -8.37 -23.29
N ASN A 235 -2.77 -8.94 -22.47
CA ASN A 235 -3.83 -9.83 -22.93
C ASN A 235 -4.97 -9.12 -23.68
N SER A 236 -5.24 -7.84 -23.36
CA SER A 236 -6.34 -7.08 -23.97
C SER A 236 -5.93 -6.31 -25.20
N PHE A 237 -4.67 -5.87 -25.30
CA PHE A 237 -4.20 -4.96 -26.34
C PHE A 237 -2.94 -5.45 -27.07
N GLY A 238 -2.36 -6.57 -26.66
CA GLY A 238 -1.16 -7.14 -27.31
C GLY A 238 0.10 -6.30 -27.10
N LEU A 239 0.17 -5.53 -26.01
CA LEU A 239 1.32 -4.68 -25.73
C LEU A 239 2.55 -5.52 -25.35
N GLU A 240 3.72 -5.03 -25.72
CA GLU A 240 4.99 -5.57 -25.24
C GLU A 240 5.12 -5.41 -23.71
N GLN A 241 5.84 -6.31 -23.07
CA GLN A 241 6.02 -6.39 -21.63
C GLN A 241 6.36 -5.02 -20.99
N THR A 242 7.39 -4.35 -21.52
CA THR A 242 7.85 -3.06 -20.96
C THR A 242 6.82 -1.95 -21.11
N ALA A 243 6.08 -1.91 -22.21
CA ALA A 243 4.99 -0.96 -22.41
C ALA A 243 3.84 -1.24 -21.44
N ALA A 244 3.42 -2.48 -21.31
CA ALA A 244 2.36 -2.91 -20.40
C ALA A 244 2.67 -2.60 -18.93
N GLU A 245 3.91 -2.81 -18.49
CA GLU A 245 4.37 -2.48 -17.14
C GLU A 245 4.29 -0.98 -16.82
N SER A 246 4.41 -0.12 -17.83
CA SER A 246 4.27 1.34 -17.68
C SER A 246 2.86 1.75 -17.20
N GLY A 247 1.86 0.89 -17.36
CA GLY A 247 0.51 1.08 -16.80
C GLY A 247 0.53 1.29 -15.28
N ARG A 248 1.44 0.62 -14.57
CA ARG A 248 1.63 0.83 -13.12
C ARG A 248 2.11 2.24 -12.80
N SER A 249 3.05 2.76 -13.58
CA SER A 249 3.54 4.12 -13.39
C SER A 249 2.43 5.15 -13.58
N VAL A 250 1.58 4.95 -14.58
CA VAL A 250 0.38 5.78 -14.81
C VAL A 250 -0.60 5.66 -13.65
N TYR A 251 -0.83 4.45 -13.14
CA TYR A 251 -1.66 4.21 -11.97
C TYR A 251 -1.13 4.93 -10.71
N PHE A 252 0.16 4.76 -10.39
CA PHE A 252 0.77 5.41 -9.24
C PHE A 252 0.90 6.92 -9.41
N PHE A 253 1.06 7.42 -10.63
CA PHE A 253 0.98 8.85 -10.92
C PHE A 253 -0.42 9.39 -10.63
N GLY A 254 -1.47 8.67 -11.03
CA GLY A 254 -2.85 8.99 -10.66
C GLY A 254 -3.04 9.00 -9.14
N LYS A 255 -2.52 8.00 -8.43
CA LYS A 255 -2.56 7.95 -6.96
C LYS A 255 -1.85 9.14 -6.31
N MET A 256 -0.67 9.49 -6.80
CA MET A 256 0.10 10.63 -6.29
C MET A 256 -0.71 11.93 -6.40
N LEU A 257 -1.27 12.21 -7.58
CA LEU A 257 -2.11 13.39 -7.77
C LEU A 257 -3.43 13.31 -7.00
N GLY A 258 -4.03 12.12 -6.89
CA GLY A 258 -5.22 11.86 -6.11
C GLY A 258 -5.02 12.13 -4.62
N THR A 259 -3.89 11.68 -4.05
CA THR A 259 -3.54 11.92 -2.65
C THR A 259 -3.35 13.42 -2.39
N PHE A 260 -2.61 14.11 -3.25
CA PHE A 260 -2.38 15.55 -3.14
C PHE A 260 -3.68 16.36 -3.31
N GLY A 261 -4.43 16.09 -4.38
CA GLY A 261 -5.71 16.75 -4.65
C GLY A 261 -6.76 16.45 -3.59
N GLY A 262 -6.80 15.22 -3.09
CA GLY A 262 -7.69 14.81 -2.02
C GLY A 262 -7.41 15.53 -0.71
N ALA A 263 -6.14 15.72 -0.34
CA ALA A 263 -5.77 16.50 0.84
C ALA A 263 -6.30 17.95 0.77
N LEU A 264 -6.24 18.57 -0.42
CA LEU A 264 -6.79 19.92 -0.65
C LEU A 264 -8.33 19.92 -0.61
N LEU A 265 -8.99 18.95 -1.24
CA LEU A 265 -10.43 18.88 -1.30
C LEU A 265 -11.06 18.59 0.08
N LEU A 266 -10.43 17.79 0.91
CA LEU A 266 -10.89 17.45 2.26
C LEU A 266 -10.90 18.64 3.23
N THR A 267 -10.23 19.74 2.90
CA THR A 267 -10.37 20.99 3.66
C THR A 267 -11.73 21.66 3.46
N ARG A 268 -12.47 21.31 2.39
CA ARG A 268 -13.74 21.92 1.99
C ARG A 268 -14.90 20.93 1.91
N VAL A 269 -14.63 19.65 1.73
CA VAL A 269 -15.62 18.60 1.52
C VAL A 269 -15.60 17.64 2.70
N ALA A 270 -16.76 17.28 3.25
CA ALA A 270 -16.87 16.31 4.33
C ALA A 270 -16.35 14.93 3.89
N SER A 271 -15.53 14.30 4.72
CA SER A 271 -14.85 13.02 4.44
C SER A 271 -15.79 11.93 3.93
N ARG A 272 -16.98 11.80 4.52
CA ARG A 272 -17.99 10.79 4.12
C ARG A 272 -18.57 11.05 2.73
N LYS A 273 -18.83 12.31 2.37
CA LYS A 273 -19.30 12.68 1.02
C LYS A 273 -18.20 12.44 -0.01
N PHE A 274 -16.97 12.82 0.32
CA PHE A 274 -15.82 12.60 -0.56
C PHE A 274 -15.58 11.11 -0.80
N TYR A 275 -15.71 10.26 0.25
CA TYR A 275 -15.60 8.80 0.12
C TYR A 275 -16.65 8.24 -0.85
N ILE A 276 -17.92 8.66 -0.77
CA ILE A 276 -18.98 8.21 -1.68
C ILE A 276 -18.65 8.62 -3.13
N TRP A 277 -18.33 9.89 -3.38
CA TRP A 277 -18.10 10.39 -4.73
C TRP A 277 -16.86 9.77 -5.39
N THR A 278 -15.76 9.66 -4.66
CA THR A 278 -14.53 9.03 -5.20
C THR A 278 -14.75 7.55 -5.51
N THR A 279 -15.54 6.83 -4.69
CA THR A 279 -15.86 5.44 -4.95
C THR A 279 -16.80 5.25 -6.15
N ILE A 280 -17.79 6.12 -6.32
CA ILE A 280 -18.68 6.11 -7.51
C ILE A 280 -17.86 6.35 -8.78
N LEU A 281 -16.98 7.36 -8.77
CA LEU A 281 -16.11 7.64 -9.92
C LEU A 281 -15.18 6.44 -10.22
N GLY A 282 -14.63 5.80 -9.18
CA GLY A 282 -13.84 4.58 -9.33
C GLY A 282 -14.63 3.42 -9.97
N ILE A 283 -15.89 3.21 -9.53
CA ILE A 283 -16.77 2.20 -10.16
C ILE A 283 -16.99 2.49 -11.64
N LEU A 284 -17.27 3.75 -12.00
CA LEU A 284 -17.46 4.15 -13.39
C LEU A 284 -16.19 3.91 -14.22
N CYS A 285 -15.01 4.20 -13.68
CA CYS A 285 -13.73 3.91 -14.32
C CYS A 285 -13.50 2.40 -14.50
N PHE A 286 -13.81 1.58 -13.48
CA PHE A 286 -13.70 0.12 -13.60
C PHE A 286 -14.71 -0.47 -14.59
N ILE A 287 -15.93 0.02 -14.65
CA ILE A 287 -16.91 -0.38 -15.67
C ILE A 287 -16.38 -0.01 -17.06
N ALA A 288 -15.91 1.21 -17.22
CA ALA A 288 -15.42 1.72 -18.50
C ALA A 288 -14.21 0.91 -19.00
N ILE A 289 -13.21 0.61 -18.16
CA ILE A 289 -12.00 -0.13 -18.57
C ILE A 289 -12.33 -1.59 -18.96
N LEU A 290 -13.37 -2.19 -18.35
CA LEU A 290 -13.79 -3.54 -18.69
C LEU A 290 -14.62 -3.63 -19.98
N ILE A 291 -15.29 -2.53 -20.39
CA ILE A 291 -16.19 -2.49 -21.55
C ILE A 291 -15.49 -1.89 -22.78
N LEU A 292 -14.75 -0.81 -22.58
CA LEU A 292 -14.10 -0.07 -23.67
C LEU A 292 -12.84 -0.80 -24.12
N ARG A 293 -12.89 -1.39 -25.32
CA ARG A 293 -11.74 -2.09 -25.92
C ARG A 293 -10.84 -1.12 -26.72
N SER A 294 -10.42 -0.05 -26.07
CA SER A 294 -9.54 0.96 -26.63
C SER A 294 -8.31 1.12 -25.74
N GLU A 295 -7.13 0.92 -26.31
CA GLU A 295 -5.86 1.07 -25.59
C GLU A 295 -5.74 2.48 -25.00
N ALA A 296 -5.99 3.54 -25.80
CA ALA A 296 -5.93 4.93 -25.31
C ALA A 296 -6.90 5.19 -24.16
N ALA A 297 -8.11 4.64 -24.22
CA ALA A 297 -9.06 4.73 -23.10
C ALA A 297 -8.55 3.99 -21.86
N ALA A 298 -7.92 2.81 -22.03
CA ALA A 298 -7.39 2.04 -20.90
C ALA A 298 -6.27 2.79 -20.18
N TRP A 299 -5.38 3.49 -20.88
CA TRP A 299 -4.35 4.35 -20.30
C TRP A 299 -4.95 5.48 -19.44
N VAL A 300 -5.92 6.19 -20.00
CA VAL A 300 -6.61 7.30 -19.32
C VAL A 300 -7.37 6.77 -18.09
N LEU A 301 -8.09 5.67 -18.24
CA LEU A 301 -8.86 5.07 -17.15
C LEU A 301 -7.95 4.54 -16.03
N THR A 302 -6.80 3.97 -16.35
CA THR A 302 -5.78 3.55 -15.39
C THR A 302 -5.33 4.71 -14.51
N PHE A 303 -5.08 5.88 -15.09
CA PHE A 303 -4.79 7.10 -14.34
C PHE A 303 -5.94 7.48 -13.39
N PHE A 304 -7.18 7.50 -13.89
CA PHE A 304 -8.34 7.85 -13.05
C PHE A 304 -8.65 6.80 -11.98
N ILE A 305 -8.41 5.52 -12.24
CA ILE A 305 -8.51 4.47 -11.23
C ILE A 305 -7.52 4.76 -10.08
N GLY A 306 -6.26 5.05 -10.40
CA GLY A 306 -5.27 5.45 -9.41
C GLY A 306 -5.70 6.67 -8.59
N LEU A 307 -6.18 7.71 -9.26
CA LEU A 307 -6.64 8.95 -8.66
C LEU A 307 -7.82 8.72 -7.69
N THR A 308 -8.77 7.87 -8.04
CA THR A 308 -9.95 7.61 -7.22
C THR A 308 -9.67 6.72 -6.01
N ILE A 309 -8.79 5.73 -6.14
CA ILE A 309 -8.44 4.80 -5.06
C ILE A 309 -7.56 5.48 -3.99
N ALA A 310 -6.78 6.48 -4.38
CA ALA A 310 -5.74 7.12 -3.56
C ALA A 310 -6.18 7.50 -2.13
N ASN A 311 -7.40 8.00 -1.99
CA ASN A 311 -7.90 8.54 -0.72
C ASN A 311 -8.83 7.60 0.04
N ILE A 312 -9.24 6.46 -0.53
CA ILE A 312 -10.22 5.57 0.11
C ILE A 312 -9.65 5.00 1.42
N PHE A 313 -8.39 4.51 1.41
CA PHE A 313 -7.75 3.99 2.61
C PHE A 313 -7.71 5.03 3.76
N PRO A 314 -7.13 6.24 3.60
CA PRO A 314 -7.07 7.22 4.68
C PRO A 314 -8.45 7.72 5.10
N LEU A 315 -9.43 7.78 4.21
CA LEU A 315 -10.81 8.14 4.55
C LEU A 315 -11.48 7.10 5.44
N VAL A 316 -11.42 5.83 5.06
CA VAL A 316 -11.97 4.73 5.87
C VAL A 316 -11.32 4.68 7.23
N PHE A 317 -9.99 4.82 7.28
CA PHE A 317 -9.22 4.83 8.52
C PHE A 317 -9.65 5.98 9.44
N SER A 318 -9.68 7.21 8.94
CA SER A 318 -10.05 8.38 9.74
C SER A 318 -11.49 8.31 10.22
N ILE A 319 -12.43 7.93 9.35
CA ILE A 319 -13.86 7.78 9.71
C ILE A 319 -14.04 6.76 10.84
N ALA A 320 -13.31 5.65 10.81
CA ALA A 320 -13.41 4.62 11.85
C ALA A 320 -12.84 5.08 13.19
N VAL A 321 -11.70 5.78 13.17
CA VAL A 321 -11.06 6.31 14.38
C VAL A 321 -11.85 7.47 14.98
N GLU A 322 -12.43 8.33 14.16
CA GLU A 322 -13.27 9.45 14.59
C GLU A 322 -14.56 8.97 15.31
N GLU A 323 -15.15 7.88 14.85
CA GLU A 323 -16.42 7.37 15.41
C GLU A 323 -16.24 6.73 16.80
N TYR A 324 -15.04 6.25 17.13
CA TYR A 324 -14.70 5.62 18.40
C TYR A 324 -13.39 6.18 18.99
N PRO A 325 -13.36 7.46 19.44
CA PRO A 325 -12.14 8.13 19.87
C PRO A 325 -11.47 7.47 21.10
N GLY A 326 -12.24 6.79 21.94
CA GLY A 326 -11.70 6.05 23.11
C GLY A 326 -11.07 4.69 22.78
N ARG A 327 -11.11 4.25 21.52
CA ARG A 327 -10.61 2.95 21.05
C ARG A 327 -9.67 3.07 19.84
N LYS A 328 -9.00 4.22 19.70
CA LYS A 328 -8.13 4.52 18.53
C LYS A 328 -7.08 3.46 18.29
N ASN A 329 -6.39 3.01 19.33
CA ASN A 329 -5.28 2.06 19.22
C ASN A 329 -5.75 0.68 18.74
N GLU A 330 -6.88 0.18 19.30
CA GLU A 330 -7.43 -1.11 18.88
C GLU A 330 -7.94 -1.07 17.45
N ILE A 331 -8.63 0.02 17.06
CA ILE A 331 -9.11 0.21 15.68
C ILE A 331 -7.94 0.32 14.71
N SER A 332 -6.92 1.11 15.03
CA SER A 332 -5.72 1.23 14.20
C SER A 332 -5.03 -0.11 14.01
N GLY A 333 -4.91 -0.91 15.08
CA GLY A 333 -4.36 -2.27 14.98
C GLY A 333 -5.15 -3.17 14.02
N LEU A 334 -6.49 -3.18 14.15
CA LEU A 334 -7.36 -3.95 13.25
C LEU A 334 -7.26 -3.47 11.78
N MET A 335 -7.19 -2.14 11.56
CA MET A 335 -7.04 -1.57 10.23
C MET A 335 -5.69 -1.94 9.60
N MET A 336 -4.61 -1.96 10.38
CA MET A 336 -3.29 -2.41 9.89
C MET A 336 -3.27 -3.91 9.57
N MET A 337 -3.94 -4.75 10.38
CA MET A 337 -4.13 -6.17 10.05
C MET A 337 -4.90 -6.36 8.74
N ALA A 338 -5.89 -5.51 8.48
CA ALA A 338 -6.72 -5.58 7.28
C ALA A 338 -5.96 -5.23 5.97
N ILE A 339 -4.74 -4.68 6.04
CA ILE A 339 -3.85 -4.51 4.88
C ILE A 339 -3.57 -5.87 4.19
N SER A 340 -3.74 -6.97 4.91
CA SER A 340 -3.66 -8.33 4.35
C SER A 340 -4.66 -8.65 3.23
N GLY A 341 -5.62 -7.77 2.95
CA GLY A 341 -6.45 -7.84 1.74
C GLY A 341 -5.63 -7.89 0.45
N GLY A 342 -4.43 -7.27 0.46
CA GLY A 342 -3.45 -7.38 -0.61
C GLY A 342 -2.85 -8.77 -0.82
N ALA A 343 -3.02 -9.69 0.15
CA ALA A 343 -2.66 -11.10 -0.03
C ALA A 343 -3.79 -11.94 -0.65
N VAL A 344 -5.04 -11.61 -0.33
CA VAL A 344 -6.20 -12.48 -0.64
C VAL A 344 -6.84 -12.10 -1.97
N ILE A 345 -7.11 -10.83 -2.22
CA ILE A 345 -7.82 -10.39 -3.43
C ILE A 345 -7.02 -10.69 -4.70
N PRO A 346 -5.71 -10.39 -4.80
CA PRO A 346 -4.93 -10.76 -5.98
C PRO A 346 -4.91 -12.27 -6.25
N LEU A 347 -4.80 -13.08 -5.19
CA LEU A 347 -4.83 -14.54 -5.31
C LEU A 347 -6.17 -15.02 -5.87
N LEU A 348 -7.29 -14.47 -5.39
CA LEU A 348 -8.62 -14.74 -5.93
C LEU A 348 -8.72 -14.34 -7.41
N MET A 349 -8.15 -13.18 -7.78
CA MET A 349 -8.10 -12.72 -9.18
C MET A 349 -7.31 -13.71 -10.06
N GLY A 350 -6.13 -14.15 -9.60
CA GLY A 350 -5.31 -15.13 -10.29
C GLY A 350 -6.07 -16.45 -10.53
N TRP A 351 -6.70 -16.97 -9.48
CA TRP A 351 -7.52 -18.19 -9.57
C TRP A 351 -8.69 -18.07 -10.57
N ILE A 352 -9.37 -16.93 -10.58
CA ILE A 352 -10.45 -16.67 -11.55
C ILE A 352 -9.87 -16.51 -12.97
N THR A 353 -8.69 -15.92 -13.11
CA THR A 353 -8.02 -15.77 -14.40
C THR A 353 -7.61 -17.12 -14.99
N ASP A 354 -7.15 -18.07 -14.16
CA ASP A 354 -6.81 -19.44 -14.61
C ASP A 354 -8.03 -20.21 -15.12
N ILE A 355 -9.22 -20.00 -14.52
CA ILE A 355 -10.43 -20.73 -14.91
C ILE A 355 -11.12 -20.08 -16.12
N PHE A 356 -11.06 -18.75 -16.23
CA PHE A 356 -11.79 -17.98 -17.23
C PHE A 356 -10.84 -17.14 -18.11
N THR A 357 -10.77 -15.86 -17.84
CA THR A 357 -9.91 -14.90 -18.58
C THR A 357 -9.39 -13.82 -17.63
N ASN A 358 -8.32 -13.15 -18.04
CA ASN A 358 -7.77 -12.01 -17.30
C ASN A 358 -8.81 -10.88 -17.10
N LEU A 359 -9.69 -10.65 -18.11
CA LEU A 359 -10.75 -9.64 -18.01
C LEU A 359 -11.78 -9.99 -16.91
N ILE A 360 -12.13 -11.28 -16.78
CA ILE A 360 -13.02 -11.74 -15.71
C ILE A 360 -12.31 -11.66 -14.35
N GLY A 361 -11.02 -12.01 -14.28
CA GLY A 361 -10.19 -11.78 -13.09
C GLY A 361 -10.20 -10.33 -12.64
N MET A 362 -10.06 -9.37 -13.57
CA MET A 362 -10.13 -7.93 -13.28
C MET A 362 -11.52 -7.48 -12.79
N SER A 363 -12.60 -8.15 -13.16
CA SER A 363 -13.96 -7.82 -12.70
C SER A 363 -14.16 -8.00 -11.19
N VAL A 364 -13.31 -8.79 -10.52
CA VAL A 364 -13.29 -8.92 -9.05
C VAL A 364 -13.11 -7.57 -8.39
N LEU A 365 -12.26 -6.71 -8.98
CA LEU A 365 -12.02 -5.37 -8.45
C LEU A 365 -13.28 -4.50 -8.51
N LEU A 366 -14.09 -4.66 -9.56
CA LEU A 366 -15.37 -3.95 -9.66
C LEU A 366 -16.34 -4.40 -8.55
N VAL A 367 -16.42 -5.71 -8.25
CA VAL A 367 -17.23 -6.22 -7.12
C VAL A 367 -16.73 -5.64 -5.79
N CYS A 368 -15.42 -5.59 -5.60
CA CYS A 368 -14.79 -4.94 -4.44
C CYS A 368 -15.17 -3.46 -4.31
N MET A 369 -15.21 -2.72 -5.42
CA MET A 369 -15.62 -1.31 -5.43
C MET A 369 -17.09 -1.12 -5.06
N PHE A 370 -17.99 -2.02 -5.44
CA PHE A 370 -19.39 -1.99 -4.98
C PHE A 370 -19.49 -2.20 -3.46
N TYR A 371 -18.68 -3.10 -2.89
CA TYR A 371 -18.61 -3.23 -1.44
C TYR A 371 -18.15 -1.93 -0.77
N LEU A 372 -17.10 -1.28 -1.32
CA LEU A 372 -16.60 0.00 -0.79
C LEU A 372 -17.66 1.11 -0.85
N LEU A 373 -18.49 1.14 -1.90
CA LEU A 373 -19.62 2.08 -1.98
C LEU A 373 -20.68 1.77 -0.92
N ALA A 374 -21.02 0.51 -0.71
CA ALA A 374 -21.96 0.10 0.33
C ALA A 374 -21.44 0.53 1.73
N ALA A 375 -20.15 0.33 2.01
CA ALA A 375 -19.50 0.76 3.25
C ALA A 375 -19.51 2.30 3.40
N ALA A 376 -19.25 3.05 2.32
CA ALA A 376 -19.29 4.50 2.31
C ALA A 376 -20.69 5.03 2.65
N VAL A 377 -21.73 4.53 1.99
CA VAL A 377 -23.13 4.90 2.24
C VAL A 377 -23.57 4.52 3.66
N PHE A 378 -23.18 3.33 4.11
CA PHE A 378 -23.47 2.90 5.48
C PHE A 378 -22.83 3.82 6.51
N SER A 379 -21.56 4.20 6.34
CA SER A 379 -20.84 5.10 7.25
C SER A 379 -21.51 6.49 7.35
N ALA A 380 -21.99 7.00 6.22
CA ALA A 380 -22.69 8.29 6.18
C ALA A 380 -24.02 8.23 6.93
N ARG A 381 -24.84 7.19 6.70
CA ARG A 381 -26.12 6.98 7.39
C ARG A 381 -25.95 6.72 8.89
N PHE A 382 -24.89 6.00 9.27
CA PHE A 382 -24.61 5.68 10.66
C PHE A 382 -24.32 6.96 11.47
N HIS A 383 -23.55 7.86 10.91
CA HIS A 383 -23.25 9.14 11.53
C HIS A 383 -24.49 10.03 11.71
N GLN A 384 -25.33 10.13 10.66
CA GLN A 384 -26.57 10.93 10.70
C GLN A 384 -27.57 10.46 11.77
N LYS A 385 -27.50 9.21 12.21
CA LYS A 385 -28.38 8.69 13.28
C LYS A 385 -27.85 8.98 14.69
N ARG A 386 -26.61 9.42 14.80
CA ARG A 386 -25.93 9.68 16.09
C ARG A 386 -25.73 11.18 16.37
N SER A 387 -25.67 11.99 15.30
CA SER A 387 -25.71 13.47 15.38
C SER A 387 -27.15 13.97 15.51
#